data_790cdee0d7252020421ac2efd75c4c45
#
_entry.id   790cdee0d7252020421ac2efd75c4c45
#
_cell.length_a   1.000
_cell.length_b   1.000
_cell.length_c   1.000
_cell.angle_alpha   90.00
_cell.angle_beta   90.00
_cell.angle_gamma   90.00
#
_symmetry.space_group_name_H-M   'P 1'
#
loop_
_entity.id
_entity.type
_entity.pdbx_description
1 polymer ?
#
loop_
_entity_poly.entity_id
_entity_poly.type
_entity_poly.pdbx_seq_one_letter_code
_entity_poly.pdbx_strand_id
1 'polypeptide(L)'
;MLRNFIVGFGWLLAASLAFAQGGPPYYTNDPGTPGNFNWEINLGYMPFYYSGQSLSHVPDVDINFGVGERIQLTYESAWLRVQNPGSPAKFGMNQSNPGVKWRFYDAGEDGLSVSVFPQLFLNNPNNAVSRGITPATQGFLLPFEFSRKFGPVDVDYELGYQFNHKGPDNWLTGLVLGHEFTSKLEADLEVYSLGTFHPSFAQPTIEIGARYKLHSPVILLLMTGRSLEAARPNQSYFVGYFGLQFLLPPRSYK
;
A
#
# COMPACT_ATOMS: atom_id res chain seq x y z
N MET A 1 -47.06 26.40 -36.85
CA MET A 1 -45.66 26.59 -36.51
C MET A 1 -45.41 26.00 -35.13
N LEU A 2 -45.03 24.73 -35.05
CA LEU A 2 -44.59 24.09 -33.79
C LEU A 2 -43.08 23.97 -33.80
N ARG A 3 -42.39 24.64 -32.85
CA ARG A 3 -40.95 24.54 -32.61
C ARG A 3 -40.71 23.39 -31.64
N ASN A 4 -40.10 22.31 -32.13
CA ASN A 4 -39.64 21.18 -31.33
C ASN A 4 -38.45 21.63 -30.45
N PHE A 5 -38.59 21.58 -29.13
CA PHE A 5 -37.52 21.63 -28.19
C PHE A 5 -36.95 20.20 -28.02
N ILE A 6 -35.76 19.97 -28.55
CA ILE A 6 -34.98 18.77 -28.25
C ILE A 6 -34.20 19.07 -26.97
N VAL A 7 -34.63 18.47 -25.86
CA VAL A 7 -33.88 18.44 -24.61
C VAL A 7 -32.81 17.37 -24.74
N GLY A 8 -31.57 17.78 -24.96
CA GLY A 8 -30.40 16.90 -24.93
C GLY A 8 -30.13 16.46 -23.50
N PHE A 9 -30.45 15.20 -23.19
CA PHE A 9 -30.05 14.56 -21.94
C PHE A 9 -28.57 14.18 -22.05
N GLY A 10 -27.71 15.07 -21.53
CA GLY A 10 -26.29 14.78 -21.39
C GLY A 10 -26.09 13.71 -20.32
N TRP A 11 -25.74 12.50 -20.74
CA TRP A 11 -25.23 11.47 -19.84
C TRP A 11 -23.85 11.91 -19.34
N LEU A 12 -23.81 12.43 -18.11
CA LEU A 12 -22.57 12.47 -17.34
C LEU A 12 -22.20 11.02 -17.02
N LEU A 13 -21.30 10.47 -17.80
CA LEU A 13 -20.54 9.29 -17.44
C LEU A 13 -19.73 9.69 -16.18
N ALA A 14 -20.28 9.42 -15.01
CA ALA A 14 -19.50 9.33 -13.80
C ALA A 14 -18.57 8.12 -14.03
N ALA A 15 -17.32 8.37 -14.36
CA ALA A 15 -16.28 7.37 -14.25
C ALA A 15 -16.30 6.95 -12.76
N SER A 16 -16.83 5.76 -12.48
CA SER A 16 -16.61 5.10 -11.22
C SER A 16 -15.11 4.84 -11.16
N LEU A 17 -14.41 5.61 -10.34
CA LEU A 17 -13.04 5.31 -9.97
C LEU A 17 -13.10 3.94 -9.29
N ALA A 18 -12.67 2.90 -9.98
CA ALA A 18 -12.42 1.61 -9.37
C ALA A 18 -11.37 1.87 -8.28
N PHE A 19 -11.78 1.75 -7.04
CA PHE A 19 -10.84 1.88 -5.92
C PHE A 19 -10.08 0.56 -5.84
N ALA A 20 -8.78 0.65 -5.94
CA ALA A 20 -7.89 -0.40 -5.55
C ALA A 20 -8.05 -0.63 -4.05
N GLN A 21 -8.17 -1.88 -3.62
CA GLN A 21 -8.34 -2.23 -2.20
C GLN A 21 -7.02 -2.59 -1.54
N GLY A 22 -6.03 -3.03 -2.29
CA GLY A 22 -4.66 -3.22 -1.85
C GLY A 22 -3.91 -1.89 -1.67
N GLY A 23 -2.66 -1.95 -1.20
CA GLY A 23 -1.87 -0.78 -0.84
C GLY A 23 -2.33 -0.12 0.47
N PRO A 24 -1.81 1.07 0.82
CA PRO A 24 -2.11 1.67 2.11
C PRO A 24 -3.61 1.74 2.45
N PRO A 25 -4.00 1.32 3.67
CA PRO A 25 -3.15 1.10 4.85
C PRO A 25 -2.54 -0.32 4.98
N TYR A 26 -2.73 -1.21 4.00
CA TYR A 26 -2.29 -2.60 4.02
C TYR A 26 -0.92 -2.82 3.39
N TYR A 27 -0.31 -3.98 3.69
CA TYR A 27 0.95 -4.40 3.07
C TYR A 27 0.76 -5.01 1.68
N THR A 28 -0.33 -5.74 1.48
CA THR A 28 -0.67 -6.36 0.21
C THR A 28 -1.08 -5.29 -0.79
N ASN A 29 -0.46 -5.27 -1.94
CA ASN A 29 -0.84 -4.40 -3.05
C ASN A 29 -1.85 -5.10 -3.98
N ASP A 30 -2.50 -4.31 -4.82
CA ASP A 30 -3.42 -4.74 -5.86
C ASP A 30 -2.97 -4.24 -7.26
N PRO A 31 -3.53 -4.79 -8.35
CA PRO A 31 -3.21 -4.37 -9.72
C PRO A 31 -3.70 -2.97 -10.10
N GLY A 32 -4.43 -2.27 -9.24
CA GLY A 32 -4.94 -0.94 -9.49
C GLY A 32 -3.84 0.07 -9.81
N THR A 33 -4.20 1.12 -10.56
CA THR A 33 -3.34 2.25 -10.85
C THR A 33 -4.16 3.54 -10.72
N PRO A 34 -3.55 4.68 -10.43
CA PRO A 34 -4.28 5.96 -10.34
C PRO A 34 -4.98 6.38 -11.62
N GLY A 35 -4.66 5.76 -12.77
CA GLY A 35 -5.11 6.18 -14.09
C GLY A 35 -4.28 7.33 -14.66
N ASN A 36 -4.53 7.67 -15.92
CA ASN A 36 -3.65 8.54 -16.70
C ASN A 36 -3.50 9.95 -16.11
N PHE A 37 -2.27 10.33 -15.78
CA PHE A 37 -1.86 11.60 -15.17
C PHE A 37 -2.50 11.91 -13.81
N ASN A 38 -3.15 10.95 -13.17
CA ASN A 38 -3.63 11.11 -11.80
C ASN A 38 -2.51 10.83 -10.80
N TRP A 39 -2.64 11.47 -9.65
CA TRP A 39 -1.81 11.22 -8.48
C TRP A 39 -2.63 10.56 -7.38
N GLU A 40 -2.03 9.60 -6.74
CA GLU A 40 -2.47 9.09 -5.45
C GLU A 40 -1.33 9.30 -4.46
N ILE A 41 -1.62 10.00 -3.36
CA ILE A 41 -0.64 10.32 -2.33
C ILE A 41 -1.17 9.86 -0.99
N ASN A 42 -0.45 8.95 -0.36
CA ASN A 42 -0.75 8.41 0.96
C ASN A 42 0.23 8.98 1.98
N LEU A 43 -0.30 9.59 3.05
CA LEU A 43 0.49 10.12 4.15
C LEU A 43 -0.04 9.56 5.46
N GLY A 44 0.79 8.87 6.22
CA GLY A 44 0.34 8.17 7.41
C GLY A 44 1.29 8.21 8.60
N TYR A 45 0.75 7.79 9.71
CA TYR A 45 1.48 7.37 10.90
C TYR A 45 1.34 5.86 11.04
N MET A 46 2.45 5.13 11.03
CA MET A 46 2.46 3.67 11.08
C MET A 46 3.33 3.18 12.24
N PRO A 47 2.75 2.87 13.40
CA PRO A 47 3.47 2.32 14.53
C PRO A 47 3.64 0.80 14.42
N PHE A 48 4.82 0.33 14.79
CA PHE A 48 5.18 -1.07 14.98
C PHE A 48 5.68 -1.28 16.39
N TYR A 49 5.19 -2.31 17.06
CA TYR A 49 5.67 -2.72 18.37
C TYR A 49 6.38 -4.08 18.28
N TYR A 50 7.61 -4.11 18.76
CA TYR A 50 8.47 -5.27 18.85
C TYR A 50 8.69 -5.63 20.31
N SER A 51 9.18 -6.84 20.59
CA SER A 51 9.63 -7.17 21.94
C SER A 51 10.86 -6.33 22.31
N GLY A 52 10.65 -5.33 23.17
CA GLY A 52 11.72 -4.43 23.62
C GLY A 52 12.04 -3.25 22.69
N GLN A 53 11.25 -2.97 21.66
CA GLN A 53 11.45 -1.82 20.76
C GLN A 53 10.11 -1.34 20.20
N SER A 54 9.99 -0.05 19.93
CA SER A 54 8.98 0.48 19.04
C SER A 54 9.62 1.23 17.86
N LEU A 55 9.06 1.03 16.69
CA LEU A 55 9.37 1.74 15.46
C LEU A 55 8.11 2.46 15.00
N SER A 56 8.24 3.67 14.52
CA SER A 56 7.11 4.35 13.88
C SER A 56 7.57 5.06 12.61
N HIS A 57 6.77 4.95 11.56
CA HIS A 57 6.85 5.83 10.40
C HIS A 57 6.07 7.10 10.71
N VAL A 58 6.70 8.27 10.60
CA VAL A 58 6.16 9.59 11.03
C VAL A 58 6.78 10.74 10.22
N PRO A 59 6.30 11.01 9.01
CA PRO A 59 5.27 10.32 8.26
C PRO A 59 5.76 9.06 7.56
N ASP A 60 4.81 8.19 7.25
CA ASP A 60 4.87 7.24 6.16
C ASP A 60 4.42 7.96 4.89
N VAL A 61 5.12 7.77 3.77
CA VAL A 61 4.88 8.48 2.52
C VAL A 61 4.88 7.50 1.37
N ASP A 62 3.79 7.44 0.64
CA ASP A 62 3.65 6.70 -0.60
C ASP A 62 3.04 7.63 -1.67
N ILE A 63 3.75 7.79 -2.79
CA ILE A 63 3.36 8.68 -3.89
C ILE A 63 3.29 7.88 -5.17
N ASN A 64 2.13 7.87 -5.78
CA ASN A 64 1.81 7.12 -6.98
C ASN A 64 1.39 8.06 -8.11
N PHE A 65 1.92 7.85 -9.30
CA PHE A 65 1.59 8.60 -10.51
C PHE A 65 1.24 7.67 -11.66
N GLY A 66 0.07 7.86 -12.25
CA GLY A 66 -0.42 7.06 -13.36
C GLY A 66 0.11 7.51 -14.71
N VAL A 67 0.59 6.55 -15.52
CA VAL A 67 1.00 6.73 -16.91
C VAL A 67 0.16 5.84 -17.81
N GLY A 68 -0.81 6.44 -18.50
CA GLY A 68 -1.89 5.67 -19.10
C GLY A 68 -2.75 5.00 -18.02
N GLU A 69 -3.52 3.99 -18.44
CA GLU A 69 -4.44 3.28 -17.53
C GLU A 69 -3.80 2.06 -16.85
N ARG A 70 -2.55 1.72 -17.21
CA ARG A 70 -1.93 0.44 -16.85
C ARG A 70 -0.58 0.52 -16.17
N ILE A 71 0.00 1.71 -16.09
CA ILE A 71 1.33 1.91 -15.49
C ILE A 71 1.21 2.89 -14.33
N GLN A 72 1.86 2.57 -13.24
CA GLN A 72 2.04 3.44 -12.09
C GLN A 72 3.54 3.57 -11.78
N LEU A 73 3.97 4.79 -11.61
CA LEU A 73 5.27 5.11 -11.03
C LEU A 73 5.09 5.38 -9.55
N THR A 74 5.85 4.71 -8.71
CA THR A 74 5.74 4.80 -7.24
C THR A 74 7.03 5.30 -6.63
N TYR A 75 6.90 6.07 -5.56
CA TYR A 75 7.97 6.39 -4.64
C TYR A 75 7.47 6.28 -3.21
N GLU A 76 8.07 5.37 -2.44
CA GLU A 76 7.77 5.17 -1.03
C GLU A 76 8.99 5.49 -0.17
N SER A 77 8.77 6.07 1.00
CA SER A 77 9.75 6.26 2.05
C SER A 77 9.05 6.61 3.35
N ALA A 78 9.81 6.68 4.45
CA ALA A 78 9.29 7.12 5.74
C ALA A 78 10.33 7.92 6.52
N TRP A 79 9.86 8.78 7.41
CA TRP A 79 10.67 9.29 8.50
C TRP A 79 10.46 8.38 9.72
N LEU A 80 11.53 7.73 10.16
CA LEU A 80 11.48 6.75 11.24
C LEU A 80 11.71 7.38 12.60
N ARG A 81 10.96 6.92 13.60
CA ARG A 81 11.23 7.08 15.02
C ARG A 81 11.47 5.69 15.61
N VAL A 82 12.67 5.45 16.11
CA VAL A 82 13.08 4.20 16.77
C VAL A 82 13.27 4.46 18.25
N GLN A 83 12.59 3.71 19.10
CA GLN A 83 12.65 3.83 20.56
C GLN A 83 12.99 2.50 21.20
N ASN A 84 14.15 2.45 21.85
CA ASN A 84 14.56 1.33 22.71
C ASN A 84 14.32 1.67 24.19
N PRO A 85 14.01 0.70 25.07
CA PRO A 85 13.87 0.93 26.50
C PRO A 85 15.11 1.57 27.10
N GLY A 86 14.90 2.57 27.93
CA GLY A 86 15.99 3.26 28.63
C GLY A 86 16.90 4.13 27.76
N SER A 87 16.61 4.31 26.48
CA SER A 87 17.40 5.13 25.56
C SER A 87 16.56 6.25 24.95
N PRO A 88 17.14 7.40 24.60
CA PRO A 88 16.43 8.43 23.82
C PRO A 88 16.00 7.90 22.46
N ALA A 89 14.86 8.41 21.97
CA ALA A 89 14.39 8.09 20.63
C ALA A 89 15.38 8.55 19.56
N LYS A 90 15.60 7.73 18.56
CA LYS A 90 16.39 8.08 17.36
C LYS A 90 15.46 8.39 16.20
N PHE A 91 15.84 9.34 15.37
CA PHE A 91 15.08 9.73 14.19
C PHE A 91 15.96 9.71 12.94
N GLY A 92 15.39 9.35 11.81
CA GLY A 92 16.08 9.36 10.53
C GLY A 92 15.18 8.91 9.38
N MET A 93 15.63 9.21 8.17
CA MET A 93 14.92 8.79 6.95
C MET A 93 15.18 7.30 6.70
N ASN A 94 14.13 6.57 6.36
CA ASN A 94 14.18 5.17 5.91
C ASN A 94 14.81 5.06 4.51
N GLN A 95 14.81 3.85 3.96
CA GLN A 95 15.13 3.60 2.56
C GLN A 95 14.14 4.34 1.65
N SER A 96 14.57 4.61 0.43
CA SER A 96 13.71 5.04 -0.67
C SER A 96 13.38 3.84 -1.54
N ASN A 97 12.08 3.64 -1.80
CA ASN A 97 11.58 2.51 -2.55
C ASN A 97 10.89 3.00 -3.85
N PRO A 98 11.67 3.37 -4.89
CA PRO A 98 11.08 3.63 -6.20
C PRO A 98 10.61 2.32 -6.82
N GLY A 99 9.44 2.36 -7.46
CA GLY A 99 8.83 1.22 -8.12
C GLY A 99 8.10 1.57 -9.39
N VAL A 100 7.81 0.55 -10.19
CA VAL A 100 6.98 0.66 -11.39
C VAL A 100 6.00 -0.50 -11.40
N LYS A 101 4.71 -0.21 -11.27
CA LYS A 101 3.65 -1.21 -11.42
C LYS A 101 3.20 -1.24 -12.88
N TRP A 102 3.00 -2.44 -13.42
CA TRP A 102 2.42 -2.66 -14.73
C TRP A 102 1.30 -3.68 -14.67
N ARG A 103 0.05 -3.21 -14.84
CA ARG A 103 -1.13 -4.04 -14.99
C ARG A 103 -1.19 -4.57 -16.43
N PHE A 104 -0.64 -5.74 -16.66
CA PHE A 104 -0.53 -6.32 -17.99
C PHE A 104 -1.77 -7.11 -18.41
N TYR A 105 -2.60 -7.55 -17.48
CA TYR A 105 -3.86 -8.22 -17.73
C TYR A 105 -4.99 -7.58 -16.93
N ASP A 106 -6.15 -7.41 -17.59
CA ASP A 106 -7.34 -6.81 -17.00
C ASP A 106 -8.57 -7.31 -17.79
N ALA A 107 -9.39 -8.12 -17.14
CA ALA A 107 -10.60 -8.70 -17.72
C ALA A 107 -11.87 -7.86 -17.46
N GLY A 108 -11.72 -6.64 -16.98
CA GLY A 108 -12.82 -5.72 -16.67
C GLY A 108 -13.28 -5.79 -15.20
N GLU A 109 -14.35 -5.09 -14.89
CA GLU A 109 -14.77 -4.69 -13.54
C GLU A 109 -14.91 -5.84 -12.54
N ASP A 110 -15.48 -6.99 -12.93
CA ASP A 110 -15.61 -8.17 -12.07
C ASP A 110 -14.62 -9.28 -12.45
N GLY A 111 -13.75 -9.00 -13.41
CA GLY A 111 -12.79 -9.94 -13.96
C GLY A 111 -11.49 -10.03 -13.15
N LEU A 112 -10.65 -10.97 -13.55
CA LEU A 112 -9.30 -11.05 -13.02
C LEU A 112 -8.44 -9.90 -13.57
N SER A 113 -7.76 -9.19 -12.68
CA SER A 113 -6.66 -8.27 -13.02
C SER A 113 -5.34 -8.81 -12.50
N VAL A 114 -4.26 -8.58 -13.25
CA VAL A 114 -2.91 -9.04 -12.87
C VAL A 114 -1.88 -7.96 -13.20
N SER A 115 -0.99 -7.71 -12.26
CA SER A 115 0.14 -6.80 -12.42
C SER A 115 1.45 -7.43 -11.95
N VAL A 116 2.53 -6.76 -12.30
CA VAL A 116 3.86 -6.94 -11.72
C VAL A 116 4.34 -5.58 -11.22
N PHE A 117 4.96 -5.56 -10.04
CA PHE A 117 5.34 -4.31 -9.37
C PHE A 117 6.80 -4.33 -8.87
N PRO A 118 7.81 -4.36 -9.76
CA PRO A 118 9.22 -4.28 -9.37
C PRO A 118 9.51 -3.01 -8.57
N GLN A 119 10.18 -3.19 -7.43
CA GLN A 119 10.56 -2.13 -6.50
C GLN A 119 12.03 -2.27 -6.09
N LEU A 120 12.72 -1.15 -5.90
CA LEU A 120 14.07 -1.11 -5.35
C LEU A 120 14.02 -0.63 -3.89
N PHE A 121 14.88 -1.18 -3.05
CA PHE A 121 15.14 -0.72 -1.69
C PHE A 121 16.52 -0.08 -1.64
N LEU A 122 16.58 1.24 -1.61
CA LEU A 122 17.80 2.01 -1.72
C LEU A 122 18.09 2.76 -0.43
N ASN A 123 19.28 2.60 0.11
CA ASN A 123 19.71 3.40 1.28
C ASN A 123 19.94 4.86 0.86
N ASN A 124 19.31 5.76 1.56
CA ASN A 124 19.52 7.19 1.38
C ASN A 124 20.92 7.61 1.84
N PRO A 125 21.55 8.64 1.23
CA PRO A 125 22.85 9.13 1.60
C PRO A 125 22.80 9.95 2.91
N ASN A 126 22.43 9.29 3.99
CA ASN A 126 22.33 9.86 5.33
C ASN A 126 22.97 8.91 6.36
N ASN A 127 23.04 9.31 7.62
CA ASN A 127 23.64 8.51 8.67
C ASN A 127 22.65 7.54 9.36
N ALA A 128 21.48 7.28 8.80
CA ALA A 128 20.46 6.45 9.43
C ALA A 128 20.90 4.99 9.56
N VAL A 129 21.60 4.45 8.56
CA VAL A 129 22.20 3.10 8.62
C VAL A 129 23.23 2.98 9.74
N SER A 130 24.21 3.89 9.80
CA SER A 130 25.28 3.84 10.81
C SER A 130 24.76 4.07 12.24
N ARG A 131 23.61 4.73 12.38
CA ARG A 131 22.93 4.94 13.67
C ARG A 131 21.98 3.80 14.05
N GLY A 132 21.84 2.78 13.20
CA GLY A 132 20.93 1.65 13.41
C GLY A 132 19.44 2.05 13.38
N ILE A 133 19.09 3.02 12.54
CA ILE A 133 17.69 3.49 12.36
C ILE A 133 17.02 2.74 11.21
N THR A 134 17.74 2.52 10.11
CA THR A 134 17.28 1.79 8.94
C THR A 134 18.21 0.62 8.62
N PRO A 135 17.74 -0.46 7.99
CA PRO A 135 18.59 -1.59 7.60
C PRO A 135 19.70 -1.17 6.64
N ALA A 136 20.84 -1.84 6.73
CA ALA A 136 21.96 -1.65 5.80
C ALA A 136 21.73 -2.38 4.46
N THR A 137 20.80 -3.29 4.43
CA THR A 137 20.48 -4.11 3.25
C THR A 137 19.74 -3.29 2.21
N GLN A 138 20.24 -3.29 0.99
CA GLN A 138 19.53 -2.85 -0.19
C GLN A 138 18.97 -4.07 -0.92
N GLY A 139 17.92 -3.90 -1.71
CA GLY A 139 17.28 -5.04 -2.34
C GLY A 139 16.43 -4.68 -3.55
N PHE A 140 15.88 -5.72 -4.14
CA PHE A 140 14.94 -5.66 -5.24
C PHE A 140 13.77 -6.60 -4.93
N LEU A 141 12.55 -6.08 -4.90
CA LEU A 141 11.33 -6.86 -4.74
C LEU A 141 10.64 -7.00 -6.09
N LEU A 142 10.21 -8.21 -6.39
CA LEU A 142 9.43 -8.53 -7.59
C LEU A 142 8.14 -9.23 -7.18
N PRO A 143 7.07 -8.51 -6.91
CA PRO A 143 5.76 -9.07 -6.64
C PRO A 143 4.92 -9.22 -7.92
N PHE A 144 4.04 -10.21 -7.88
CA PHE A 144 2.88 -10.34 -8.75
C PHE A 144 1.63 -10.11 -7.92
N GLU A 145 0.74 -9.29 -8.44
CA GLU A 145 -0.50 -8.89 -7.79
C GLU A 145 -1.67 -9.39 -8.61
N PHE A 146 -2.70 -9.86 -7.93
CA PHE A 146 -3.92 -10.41 -8.51
C PHE A 146 -5.12 -9.80 -7.80
N SER A 147 -6.13 -9.38 -8.55
CA SER A 147 -7.39 -8.90 -8.00
C SER A 147 -8.56 -9.50 -8.75
N ARG A 148 -9.61 -9.84 -8.01
CA ARG A 148 -10.88 -10.26 -8.58
C ARG A 148 -12.03 -10.01 -7.61
N LYS A 149 -13.16 -9.55 -8.17
CA LYS A 149 -14.41 -9.40 -7.43
C LYS A 149 -15.25 -10.69 -7.44
N PHE A 150 -15.74 -11.10 -6.27
CA PHE A 150 -16.63 -12.23 -6.07
C PHE A 150 -17.93 -11.77 -5.41
N GLY A 151 -18.90 -11.37 -6.22
CA GLY A 151 -20.13 -10.75 -5.73
C GLY A 151 -19.83 -9.44 -4.99
N PRO A 152 -20.15 -9.32 -3.69
CA PRO A 152 -19.87 -8.09 -2.93
C PRO A 152 -18.46 -8.04 -2.31
N VAL A 153 -17.65 -9.07 -2.50
CA VAL A 153 -16.31 -9.17 -1.90
C VAL A 153 -15.25 -9.02 -2.96
N ASP A 154 -14.35 -8.07 -2.74
CA ASP A 154 -13.14 -7.92 -3.52
C ASP A 154 -12.02 -8.75 -2.88
N VAL A 155 -11.21 -9.40 -3.70
CA VAL A 155 -10.14 -10.29 -3.26
C VAL A 155 -8.86 -9.89 -3.97
N ASP A 156 -7.87 -9.43 -3.18
CA ASP A 156 -6.54 -9.12 -3.67
C ASP A 156 -5.53 -10.11 -3.11
N TYR A 157 -4.64 -10.58 -3.95
CA TYR A 157 -3.58 -11.49 -3.57
C TYR A 157 -2.24 -11.03 -4.14
N GLU A 158 -1.23 -11.01 -3.31
CA GLU A 158 0.14 -10.67 -3.69
C GLU A 158 1.09 -11.81 -3.36
N LEU A 159 2.00 -12.07 -4.29
CA LEU A 159 3.12 -13.01 -4.11
C LEU A 159 4.38 -12.36 -4.65
N GLY A 160 5.38 -12.14 -3.80
CA GLY A 160 6.61 -11.48 -4.16
C GLY A 160 7.86 -12.20 -3.65
N TYR A 161 8.97 -11.91 -4.31
CA TYR A 161 10.30 -12.34 -3.90
C TYR A 161 11.23 -11.15 -3.81
N GLN A 162 11.86 -10.99 -2.64
CA GLN A 162 12.81 -9.91 -2.37
C GLN A 162 14.23 -10.46 -2.37
N PHE A 163 14.99 -10.03 -3.35
CA PHE A 163 16.44 -10.25 -3.44
C PHE A 163 17.17 -9.22 -2.58
N ASN A 164 17.95 -9.66 -1.62
CA ASN A 164 18.70 -8.80 -0.72
C ASN A 164 20.18 -8.81 -1.08
N HIS A 165 20.79 -7.63 -1.21
CA HIS A 165 22.23 -7.52 -1.44
C HIS A 165 23.06 -8.11 -0.28
N LYS A 166 22.52 -8.06 0.95
CA LYS A 166 23.12 -8.64 2.16
C LYS A 166 22.04 -9.29 2.99
N GLY A 167 22.36 -10.45 3.56
CA GLY A 167 21.41 -11.23 4.34
C GLY A 167 20.58 -12.20 3.49
N PRO A 168 19.64 -12.91 4.09
CA PRO A 168 18.78 -13.84 3.39
C PRO A 168 17.73 -13.09 2.54
N ASP A 169 17.35 -13.70 1.43
CA ASP A 169 16.22 -13.26 0.63
C ASP A 169 14.89 -13.56 1.35
N ASN A 170 13.86 -12.82 1.00
CA ASN A 170 12.55 -12.91 1.62
C ASN A 170 11.45 -13.24 0.61
N TRP A 171 10.39 -13.87 1.10
CA TRP A 171 9.11 -13.96 0.44
C TRP A 171 8.14 -12.96 1.04
N LEU A 172 7.31 -12.37 0.19
CA LEU A 172 6.11 -11.65 0.55
C LEU A 172 4.91 -12.45 0.00
N THR A 173 3.93 -12.68 0.82
CA THR A 173 2.61 -13.14 0.37
C THR A 173 1.54 -12.47 1.21
N GLY A 174 0.45 -12.04 0.57
CA GLY A 174 -0.65 -11.39 1.24
C GLY A 174 -1.98 -11.62 0.54
N LEU A 175 -3.04 -11.62 1.33
CA LEU A 175 -4.42 -11.75 0.90
C LEU A 175 -5.26 -10.69 1.59
N VAL A 176 -5.96 -9.85 0.81
CA VAL A 176 -6.96 -8.91 1.30
C VAL A 176 -8.34 -9.36 0.86
N LEU A 177 -9.29 -9.27 1.78
CA LEU A 177 -10.72 -9.45 1.54
C LEU A 177 -11.42 -8.16 1.89
N GLY A 178 -11.96 -7.47 0.91
CA GLY A 178 -12.57 -6.16 1.06
C GLY A 178 -14.06 -6.16 0.78
N HIS A 179 -14.78 -5.22 1.41
CA HIS A 179 -16.19 -5.01 1.18
C HIS A 179 -16.60 -3.54 1.35
N GLU A 180 -17.27 -3.01 0.32
CA GLU A 180 -17.90 -1.69 0.41
C GLU A 180 -19.25 -1.78 1.14
N PHE A 181 -19.30 -1.38 2.40
CA PHE A 181 -20.53 -1.32 3.21
C PHE A 181 -21.44 -0.17 2.80
N THR A 182 -20.85 0.92 2.35
CA THR A 182 -21.56 2.10 1.82
C THR A 182 -20.70 2.78 0.76
N SER A 183 -21.26 3.71 0.00
CA SER A 183 -20.48 4.52 -0.97
C SER A 183 -19.32 5.33 -0.35
N LYS A 184 -19.23 5.37 0.99
CA LYS A 184 -18.17 6.09 1.73
C LYS A 184 -17.30 5.19 2.59
N LEU A 185 -17.77 4.00 2.95
CA LEU A 185 -17.07 3.12 3.89
C LEU A 185 -16.79 1.77 3.24
N GLU A 186 -15.54 1.45 3.15
CA GLU A 186 -14.98 0.14 2.83
C GLU A 186 -14.27 -0.38 4.07
N ALA A 187 -14.39 -1.66 4.34
CA ALA A 187 -13.61 -2.33 5.38
C ALA A 187 -13.02 -3.63 4.84
N ASP A 188 -11.79 -3.90 5.25
CA ASP A 188 -10.97 -4.96 4.71
C ASP A 188 -10.33 -5.78 5.82
N LEU A 189 -10.08 -7.04 5.52
CA LEU A 189 -9.32 -7.98 6.32
C LEU A 189 -8.11 -8.43 5.51
N GLU A 190 -6.92 -8.27 6.07
CA GLU A 190 -5.67 -8.75 5.48
C GLU A 190 -5.06 -9.87 6.31
N VAL A 191 -4.48 -10.84 5.61
CA VAL A 191 -3.48 -11.76 6.17
C VAL A 191 -2.26 -11.73 5.27
N TYR A 192 -1.13 -11.31 5.81
CA TYR A 192 0.13 -11.32 5.07
C TYR A 192 1.25 -12.01 5.83
N SER A 193 2.28 -12.40 5.12
CA SER A 193 3.51 -12.97 5.69
C SER A 193 4.72 -12.46 4.94
N LEU A 194 5.70 -12.03 5.72
CA LEU A 194 7.05 -11.72 5.25
C LEU A 194 8.00 -12.73 5.87
N GLY A 195 8.90 -13.31 5.11
CA GLY A 195 9.83 -14.25 5.68
C GLY A 195 10.84 -14.82 4.72
N THR A 196 11.82 -15.53 5.27
CA THR A 196 12.74 -16.37 4.50
C THR A 196 12.04 -17.67 4.14
N PHE A 197 12.64 -18.45 3.22
CA PHE A 197 12.13 -19.79 2.85
C PHE A 197 12.06 -20.80 4.00
N HIS A 198 12.55 -20.45 5.17
CA HIS A 198 12.48 -21.34 6.31
C HIS A 198 11.17 -21.07 7.09
N PRO A 199 10.27 -22.08 7.23
CA PRO A 199 8.97 -21.89 7.87
C PRO A 199 9.03 -21.28 9.28
N SER A 200 10.13 -21.51 10.02
CA SER A 200 10.37 -20.93 11.35
C SER A 200 10.58 -19.41 11.34
N PHE A 201 10.72 -18.77 10.19
CA PHE A 201 10.93 -17.33 10.05
C PHE A 201 9.79 -16.62 9.33
N ALA A 202 8.78 -17.35 8.87
CA ALA A 202 7.55 -16.74 8.39
C ALA A 202 6.82 -16.08 9.57
N GLN A 203 6.35 -14.87 9.37
CA GLN A 203 5.57 -14.12 10.38
C GLN A 203 4.20 -13.76 9.81
N PRO A 204 3.21 -14.67 9.93
CA PRO A 204 1.85 -14.33 9.52
C PRO A 204 1.28 -13.26 10.44
N THR A 205 0.74 -12.21 9.83
CA THR A 205 0.09 -11.08 10.49
C THR A 205 -1.33 -10.98 9.96
N ILE A 206 -2.28 -10.72 10.85
CA ILE A 206 -3.67 -10.43 10.51
C ILE A 206 -3.94 -8.97 10.81
N GLU A 207 -4.60 -8.29 9.87
CA GLU A 207 -4.95 -6.88 9.95
C GLU A 207 -6.41 -6.66 9.59
N ILE A 208 -7.02 -5.70 10.25
CA ILE A 208 -8.36 -5.19 9.91
C ILE A 208 -8.26 -3.68 9.77
N GLY A 209 -8.88 -3.15 8.74
CA GLY A 209 -8.85 -1.73 8.49
C GLY A 209 -10.08 -1.22 7.76
N ALA A 210 -10.05 0.06 7.48
CA ALA A 210 -11.13 0.74 6.79
C ALA A 210 -10.61 1.94 6.00
N ARG A 211 -11.29 2.21 4.88
CA ARG A 211 -11.16 3.42 4.07
C ARG A 211 -12.47 4.20 4.16
N TYR A 212 -12.39 5.45 4.61
CA TYR A 212 -13.56 6.31 4.74
C TYR A 212 -13.41 7.58 3.91
N LYS A 213 -14.26 7.72 2.89
CA LYS A 213 -14.30 8.90 2.00
C LYS A 213 -14.82 10.11 2.78
N LEU A 214 -13.91 10.98 3.26
CA LEU A 214 -14.27 12.21 3.99
C LEU A 214 -14.97 13.21 3.04
N HIS A 215 -14.29 13.55 1.98
CA HIS A 215 -14.76 14.35 0.85
C HIS A 215 -13.77 14.18 -0.32
N SER A 216 -14.23 14.38 -1.55
CA SER A 216 -13.30 14.38 -2.69
C SER A 216 -12.30 15.54 -2.56
N PRO A 217 -10.99 15.29 -2.68
CA PRO A 217 -10.33 14.03 -3.03
C PRO A 217 -9.70 13.29 -1.84
N VAL A 218 -10.25 13.39 -0.62
CA VAL A 218 -9.60 12.94 0.62
C VAL A 218 -10.29 11.72 1.23
N ILE A 219 -9.51 10.67 1.49
CA ILE A 219 -9.94 9.43 2.15
C ILE A 219 -9.14 9.26 3.43
N LEU A 220 -9.82 8.93 4.52
CA LEU A 220 -9.21 8.51 5.78
C LEU A 220 -8.88 7.03 5.71
N LEU A 221 -7.65 6.66 6.08
CA LEU A 221 -7.13 5.31 6.12
C LEU A 221 -6.87 4.90 7.55
N LEU A 222 -7.41 3.77 7.96
CA LEU A 222 -7.25 3.21 9.31
C LEU A 222 -6.94 1.72 9.20
N MET A 223 -5.99 1.23 10.00
CA MET A 223 -5.71 -0.19 10.12
C MET A 223 -5.12 -0.50 11.48
N THR A 224 -5.39 -1.69 11.96
CA THR A 224 -4.71 -2.29 13.11
C THR A 224 -4.54 -3.79 12.88
N GLY A 225 -3.41 -4.32 13.34
CA GLY A 225 -3.10 -5.73 13.15
C GLY A 225 -2.13 -6.28 14.17
N ARG A 226 -2.00 -7.60 14.16
CA ARG A 226 -1.08 -8.32 15.04
C ARG A 226 -0.52 -9.57 14.38
N SER A 227 0.68 -9.95 14.79
CA SER A 227 1.23 -11.25 14.45
C SER A 227 0.36 -12.37 15.04
N LEU A 228 0.16 -13.43 14.25
CA LEU A 228 -0.49 -14.67 14.71
C LEU A 228 0.45 -15.56 15.53
N GLU A 229 1.75 -15.25 15.52
CA GLU A 229 2.76 -15.95 16.31
C GLU A 229 3.12 -15.18 17.59
N ALA A 230 3.79 -15.88 18.50
CA ALA A 230 4.34 -15.26 19.71
C ALA A 230 5.40 -14.22 19.34
N ALA A 231 5.49 -13.14 20.14
CA ALA A 231 6.48 -12.11 19.95
C ALA A 231 7.90 -12.68 19.94
N ARG A 232 8.61 -12.50 18.82
CA ARG A 232 10.00 -12.92 18.64
C ARG A 232 10.90 -11.68 18.56
N PRO A 233 12.18 -11.80 18.89
CA PRO A 233 13.12 -10.72 18.66
C PRO A 233 13.12 -10.29 17.19
N ASN A 234 13.11 -8.98 16.93
CA ASN A 234 13.10 -8.35 15.60
C ASN A 234 11.83 -8.61 14.74
N GLN A 235 10.77 -9.14 15.33
CA GLN A 235 9.46 -9.26 14.67
C GLN A 235 8.43 -8.42 15.41
N SER A 236 7.65 -7.61 14.67
CA SER A 236 6.58 -6.83 15.28
C SER A 236 5.43 -7.76 15.67
N TYR A 237 4.90 -7.55 16.87
CA TYR A 237 3.69 -8.26 17.31
C TYR A 237 2.43 -7.44 17.14
N PHE A 238 2.56 -6.14 16.88
CA PHE A 238 1.46 -5.22 16.62
C PHE A 238 1.87 -4.19 15.59
N VAL A 239 0.95 -3.86 14.71
CA VAL A 239 1.06 -2.81 13.71
C VAL A 239 -0.24 -1.99 13.69
N GLY A 240 -0.14 -0.73 13.33
CA GLY A 240 -1.28 0.13 13.09
C GLY A 240 -0.99 1.12 11.97
N TYR A 241 -2.04 1.67 11.39
CA TYR A 241 -1.97 2.75 10.42
C TYR A 241 -3.08 3.77 10.66
N PHE A 242 -2.71 5.03 10.59
CA PHE A 242 -3.63 6.16 10.59
C PHE A 242 -3.12 7.17 9.58
N GLY A 243 -3.88 7.41 8.51
CA GLY A 243 -3.41 8.26 7.43
C GLY A 243 -4.51 8.86 6.57
N LEU A 244 -4.07 9.63 5.59
CA LEU A 244 -4.91 10.24 4.58
C LEU A 244 -4.40 9.88 3.20
N GLN A 245 -5.32 9.52 2.32
CA GLN A 245 -5.08 9.35 0.89
C GLN A 245 -5.68 10.53 0.13
N PHE A 246 -4.92 11.05 -0.82
CA PHE A 246 -5.32 12.14 -1.71
C PHE A 246 -5.35 11.63 -3.14
N LEU A 247 -6.54 11.62 -3.76
CA LEU A 247 -6.74 11.24 -5.16
C LEU A 247 -6.85 12.50 -6.01
N LEU A 248 -5.76 12.90 -6.65
CA LEU A 248 -5.68 14.17 -7.37
C LEU A 248 -5.76 13.94 -8.89
N PRO A 249 -6.81 14.44 -9.55
CA PRO A 249 -6.93 14.36 -11.01
C PRO A 249 -5.88 15.24 -11.71
N PRO A 250 -5.63 15.03 -13.01
CA PRO A 250 -4.73 15.86 -13.78
C PRO A 250 -5.21 17.30 -13.78
N ARG A 251 -4.28 18.25 -13.64
CA ARG A 251 -4.63 19.67 -13.77
C ARG A 251 -5.05 19.95 -15.21
N SER A 252 -6.30 20.38 -15.40
CA SER A 252 -6.70 20.98 -16.67
C SER A 252 -6.01 22.32 -16.80
N TYR A 253 -4.97 22.42 -17.63
CA TYR A 253 -4.47 23.72 -18.07
C TYR A 253 -5.52 24.33 -18.98
N LYS A 254 -6.21 25.37 -18.50
CA LYS A 254 -7.06 26.22 -19.32
C LYS A 254 -6.22 27.24 -20.06
#